data_494a67dba1295e1d0ab8b0b4fa514b7d
#
_entry.id   494a67dba1295e1d0ab8b0b4fa514b7d
#
_cell.length_a   1.000
_cell.length_b   1.000
_cell.length_c   1.000
_cell.angle_alpha   90.00
_cell.angle_beta   90.00
_cell.angle_gamma   90.00
#
_symmetry.space_group_name_H-M   'P 1'
#
loop_
_entity.id
_entity.type
_entity.pdbx_description
1 polymer ?
#
loop_
_entity_poly.entity_id
_entity_poly.type
_entity_poly.pdbx_seq_one_letter_code
_entity_poly.pdbx_strand_id
1 'polypeptide(L)'
;VSAGTVDRVLHNRGDVSPQSKAKVQKVLDEIHYQPNVFAIGLAAKKKYSFVCLIPYYIEHDYWHSVVGGIERARQELRPFNVSVDYLCYHQGNKESYLEVCRRVEESNVDAVLIAPNFRNETLALTDYLQAKKIAYAFIDFNMEEANALTYIGQDSYKSGYIAAKILMRNYQAGEGQELVLFLSNNKNSPAEIQMQRRLAGFMSFITEEYEELVIHEVVLNKSNQENNQKTLDEFFRLHPKATLGVVFNSRVYQLGEYLRSAGRSMKGLIGYDLLKANVELLKSGDVHYLIGQRPGLQGYCGVKALCD
;
A
#
# COMPACT_ATOMS: atom_id res chain seq x y z
N VAL A 1 33.34 -11.48 35.78
CA VAL A 1 31.99 -10.88 35.78
C VAL A 1 30.99 -12.01 35.93
N SER A 2 29.96 -11.85 36.77
CA SER A 2 28.92 -12.89 36.98
C SER A 2 27.98 -12.99 35.79
N ALA A 3 27.31 -14.14 35.58
CA ALA A 3 26.28 -14.31 34.56
C ALA A 3 25.16 -13.26 34.68
N GLY A 4 24.76 -12.92 35.91
CA GLY A 4 23.75 -11.87 36.14
C GLY A 4 24.22 -10.47 35.75
N THR A 5 25.53 -10.17 35.80
CA THR A 5 26.08 -8.91 35.33
C THR A 5 26.10 -8.87 33.80
N VAL A 6 26.41 -9.99 33.15
CA VAL A 6 26.34 -10.12 31.67
C VAL A 6 24.93 -9.94 31.19
N ASP A 7 23.95 -10.59 31.82
CA ASP A 7 22.52 -10.43 31.50
C ASP A 7 22.06 -8.98 31.61
N ARG A 8 22.43 -8.27 32.68
CA ARG A 8 22.08 -6.86 32.85
C ARG A 8 22.70 -5.95 31.79
N VAL A 9 23.94 -6.23 31.35
CA VAL A 9 24.59 -5.48 30.29
C VAL A 9 23.90 -5.75 28.93
N LEU A 10 23.61 -7.01 28.61
CA LEU A 10 22.96 -7.42 27.37
C LEU A 10 21.57 -6.79 27.21
N HIS A 11 20.81 -6.65 28.30
CA HIS A 11 19.46 -6.09 28.30
C HIS A 11 19.40 -4.63 28.77
N ASN A 12 20.54 -3.93 28.82
CA ASN A 12 20.69 -2.54 29.26
C ASN A 12 19.92 -2.22 30.55
N ARG A 13 19.86 -3.18 31.48
CA ARG A 13 19.26 -3.00 32.80
C ARG A 13 20.27 -2.28 33.73
N GLY A 14 19.75 -1.36 34.57
CA GLY A 14 20.58 -0.60 35.51
C GLY A 14 21.41 -1.44 36.48
N ASP A 15 22.12 -0.79 37.41
CA ASP A 15 22.94 -1.38 38.48
C ASP A 15 24.17 -2.18 38.05
N VAL A 16 24.81 -1.79 36.94
CA VAL A 16 26.12 -2.33 36.54
C VAL A 16 27.15 -1.21 36.57
N SER A 17 28.27 -1.45 37.25
CA SER A 17 29.37 -0.47 37.29
C SER A 17 29.92 -0.20 35.90
N PRO A 18 30.37 1.05 35.59
CA PRO A 18 30.94 1.38 34.29
C PRO A 18 32.11 0.46 33.89
N GLN A 19 32.89 0.06 34.84
CA GLN A 19 34.04 -0.84 34.65
C GLN A 19 33.60 -2.26 34.24
N SER A 20 32.55 -2.78 34.86
CA SER A 20 31.98 -4.09 34.53
C SER A 20 31.28 -4.05 33.16
N LYS A 21 30.57 -2.97 32.84
CA LYS A 21 29.94 -2.76 31.56
C LYS A 21 30.98 -2.76 30.41
N ALA A 22 32.07 -2.01 30.60
CA ALA A 22 33.14 -1.95 29.59
C ALA A 22 33.84 -3.30 29.38
N LYS A 23 34.05 -4.09 30.45
CA LYS A 23 34.62 -5.45 30.33
C LYS A 23 33.71 -6.39 29.55
N VAL A 24 32.40 -6.37 29.82
CA VAL A 24 31.43 -7.21 29.11
C VAL A 24 31.34 -6.79 27.63
N GLN A 25 31.24 -5.48 27.39
CA GLN A 25 31.14 -4.96 26.01
C GLN A 25 32.36 -5.37 25.17
N LYS A 26 33.57 -5.24 25.71
CA LYS A 26 34.81 -5.66 25.05
C LYS A 26 34.75 -7.13 24.60
N VAL A 27 34.29 -8.01 25.50
CA VAL A 27 34.18 -9.45 25.18
C VAL A 27 33.10 -9.69 24.10
N LEU A 28 31.94 -9.00 24.18
CA LEU A 28 30.89 -9.13 23.20
C LEU A 28 31.35 -8.70 21.79
N ASP A 29 32.15 -7.64 21.73
CA ASP A 29 32.73 -7.14 20.48
C ASP A 29 33.78 -8.14 19.93
N GLU A 30 34.65 -8.67 20.79
CA GLU A 30 35.70 -9.65 20.42
C GLU A 30 35.11 -10.95 19.85
N ILE A 31 34.02 -11.45 20.43
CA ILE A 31 33.37 -12.69 19.97
C ILE A 31 32.29 -12.45 18.89
N HIS A 32 32.12 -11.22 18.46
CA HIS A 32 31.04 -10.80 17.55
C HIS A 32 29.66 -11.34 17.96
N TYR A 33 29.37 -11.19 19.28
CA TYR A 33 28.18 -11.78 19.88
C TYR A 33 26.90 -11.24 19.19
N GLN A 34 26.13 -12.16 18.65
CA GLN A 34 24.78 -11.86 18.20
C GLN A 34 23.78 -12.53 19.15
N PRO A 35 22.82 -11.78 19.72
CA PRO A 35 21.78 -12.34 20.57
C PRO A 35 21.04 -13.45 19.83
N ASN A 36 20.88 -14.60 20.48
CA ASN A 36 20.04 -15.65 19.92
C ASN A 36 18.57 -15.26 20.07
N VAL A 37 18.01 -14.72 18.99
CA VAL A 37 16.61 -14.26 18.93
C VAL A 37 15.60 -15.35 19.31
N PHE A 38 15.92 -16.63 19.03
CA PHE A 38 15.08 -17.76 19.44
C PHE A 38 15.10 -17.96 20.96
N ALA A 39 16.27 -17.83 21.60
CA ALA A 39 16.38 -17.92 23.05
C ALA A 39 15.65 -16.75 23.74
N ILE A 40 15.71 -15.55 23.20
CA ILE A 40 14.96 -14.38 23.68
C ILE A 40 13.45 -14.64 23.55
N GLY A 41 12.98 -15.13 22.40
CA GLY A 41 11.58 -15.48 22.16
C GLY A 41 11.06 -16.55 23.11
N LEU A 42 11.85 -17.59 23.36
CA LEU A 42 11.51 -18.65 24.33
C LEU A 42 11.45 -18.15 25.78
N ALA A 43 12.23 -17.13 26.12
CA ALA A 43 12.20 -16.50 27.44
C ALA A 43 11.05 -15.48 27.60
N ALA A 44 10.44 -15.04 26.55
CA ALA A 44 9.33 -14.09 26.57
C ALA A 44 8.08 -14.73 27.20
N LYS A 45 7.68 -14.24 28.38
CA LYS A 45 6.48 -14.71 29.10
C LYS A 45 5.20 -14.09 28.57
N LYS A 46 5.27 -12.90 27.98
CA LYS A 46 4.11 -12.17 27.45
C LYS A 46 3.80 -12.66 26.04
N LYS A 47 2.53 -12.93 25.80
CA LYS A 47 1.98 -13.18 24.47
C LYS A 47 1.43 -11.87 23.93
N TYR A 48 1.67 -11.61 22.65
CA TYR A 48 1.12 -10.45 21.95
C TYR A 48 0.15 -10.92 20.88
N SER A 49 -0.97 -10.21 20.77
CA SER A 49 -2.00 -10.48 19.77
C SER A 49 -2.14 -9.28 18.85
N PHE A 50 -1.81 -9.45 17.57
CA PHE A 50 -1.99 -8.44 16.54
C PHE A 50 -3.14 -8.84 15.62
N VAL A 51 -3.88 -7.84 15.15
CA VAL A 51 -4.96 -8.03 14.19
C VAL A 51 -4.72 -7.15 12.96
N CYS A 52 -4.88 -7.74 11.76
CA CYS A 52 -4.83 -7.03 10.50
C CYS A 52 -6.24 -6.86 9.95
N LEU A 53 -6.72 -5.61 9.89
CA LEU A 53 -7.96 -5.20 9.27
C LEU A 53 -7.71 -4.90 7.81
N ILE A 54 -8.09 -5.82 6.91
CA ILE A 54 -7.77 -5.75 5.48
C ILE A 54 -9.00 -6.06 4.63
N PRO A 55 -9.05 -5.58 3.38
CA PRO A 55 -10.07 -6.02 2.44
C PRO A 55 -10.06 -7.51 2.19
N TYR A 56 -11.25 -8.08 1.94
CA TYR A 56 -11.36 -9.42 1.37
C TYR A 56 -10.62 -9.47 0.03
N TYR A 57 -9.91 -10.56 -0.22
CA TYR A 57 -9.03 -10.73 -1.39
C TYR A 57 -9.26 -12.08 -2.06
N ILE A 58 -8.92 -12.13 -3.33
CA ILE A 58 -8.86 -13.34 -4.14
C ILE A 58 -7.41 -13.58 -4.58
N GLU A 59 -7.12 -14.79 -5.03
CA GLU A 59 -5.80 -15.15 -5.53
C GLU A 59 -5.37 -14.22 -6.68
N HIS A 60 -4.10 -13.78 -6.64
CA HIS A 60 -3.45 -12.90 -7.61
C HIS A 60 -3.91 -11.44 -7.62
N ASP A 61 -4.73 -10.99 -6.67
CA ASP A 61 -5.01 -9.57 -6.52
C ASP A 61 -3.95 -8.81 -5.68
N TYR A 62 -4.15 -7.51 -5.53
CA TYR A 62 -3.26 -6.66 -4.74
C TYR A 62 -3.19 -7.10 -3.27
N TRP A 63 -4.34 -7.37 -2.65
CA TRP A 63 -4.44 -7.73 -1.23
C TRP A 63 -3.92 -9.14 -0.94
N HIS A 64 -4.01 -10.06 -1.89
CA HIS A 64 -3.35 -11.37 -1.78
C HIS A 64 -1.83 -11.21 -1.61
N SER A 65 -1.21 -10.29 -2.35
CA SER A 65 0.22 -9.99 -2.22
C SER A 65 0.55 -9.33 -0.88
N VAL A 66 -0.31 -8.44 -0.36
CA VAL A 66 -0.17 -7.83 0.98
C VAL A 66 -0.17 -8.92 2.05
N VAL A 67 -1.14 -9.85 1.99
CA VAL A 67 -1.25 -10.98 2.91
C VAL A 67 -0.01 -11.87 2.86
N GLY A 68 0.54 -12.14 1.69
CA GLY A 68 1.80 -12.86 1.57
C GLY A 68 2.95 -12.21 2.36
N GLY A 69 2.99 -10.89 2.42
CA GLY A 69 3.93 -10.15 3.26
C GLY A 69 3.63 -10.26 4.75
N ILE A 70 2.36 -10.15 5.14
CA ILE A 70 1.92 -10.32 6.53
C ILE A 70 2.25 -11.73 7.02
N GLU A 71 2.00 -12.77 6.22
CA GLU A 71 2.32 -14.16 6.58
C GLU A 71 3.83 -14.38 6.80
N ARG A 72 4.67 -13.76 5.99
CA ARG A 72 6.12 -13.79 6.20
C ARG A 72 6.50 -13.15 7.53
N ALA A 73 5.97 -11.98 7.87
CA ALA A 73 6.20 -11.35 9.16
C ALA A 73 5.66 -12.19 10.34
N ARG A 74 4.46 -12.78 10.18
CA ARG A 74 3.86 -13.69 11.15
C ARG A 74 4.76 -14.89 11.47
N GLN A 75 5.34 -15.51 10.45
CA GLN A 75 6.27 -16.65 10.64
C GLN A 75 7.53 -16.22 11.40
N GLU A 76 8.10 -15.05 11.08
CA GLU A 76 9.27 -14.51 11.77
C GLU A 76 8.99 -14.12 13.23
N LEU A 77 7.77 -13.65 13.54
CA LEU A 77 7.38 -13.18 14.87
C LEU A 77 6.89 -14.30 15.80
N ARG A 78 6.50 -15.44 15.24
CA ARG A 78 6.01 -16.60 15.99
C ARG A 78 6.95 -17.03 17.15
N PRO A 79 8.28 -17.08 16.99
CA PRO A 79 9.19 -17.41 18.09
C PRO A 79 9.17 -16.41 19.25
N PHE A 80 8.67 -15.18 19.02
CA PHE A 80 8.55 -14.11 20.01
C PHE A 80 7.18 -14.06 20.71
N ASN A 81 6.39 -15.13 20.58
CA ASN A 81 5.02 -15.23 21.10
C ASN A 81 4.07 -14.14 20.56
N VAL A 82 4.26 -13.71 19.32
CA VAL A 82 3.33 -12.81 18.62
C VAL A 82 2.39 -13.66 17.74
N SER A 83 1.10 -13.54 17.96
CA SER A 83 0.07 -14.01 17.04
C SER A 83 -0.38 -12.89 16.12
N VAL A 84 -0.68 -13.20 14.87
CA VAL A 84 -1.20 -12.24 13.89
C VAL A 84 -2.45 -12.88 13.27
N ASP A 85 -3.59 -12.25 13.44
CA ASP A 85 -4.88 -12.70 12.92
C ASP A 85 -5.45 -11.69 11.91
N TYR A 86 -6.42 -12.13 11.11
CA TYR A 86 -7.03 -11.32 10.06
C TYR A 86 -8.51 -11.10 10.32
N LEU A 87 -8.96 -9.87 10.09
CA LEU A 87 -10.36 -9.52 9.96
C LEU A 87 -10.57 -8.91 8.58
N CYS A 88 -11.25 -9.65 7.70
CA CYS A 88 -11.46 -9.24 6.32
C CYS A 88 -12.84 -8.62 6.13
N TYR A 89 -12.91 -7.51 5.41
CA TYR A 89 -14.14 -6.80 5.06
C TYR A 89 -14.30 -6.68 3.53
N HIS A 90 -15.52 -6.56 3.06
CA HIS A 90 -15.81 -6.30 1.65
C HIS A 90 -15.69 -4.81 1.33
N GLN A 91 -14.81 -4.46 0.39
CA GLN A 91 -14.66 -3.07 -0.08
C GLN A 91 -15.99 -2.55 -0.64
N GLY A 92 -16.37 -1.32 -0.25
CA GLY A 92 -17.63 -0.71 -0.67
C GLY A 92 -18.85 -1.17 0.14
N ASN A 93 -18.71 -2.11 1.07
CA ASN A 93 -19.77 -2.54 1.99
C ASN A 93 -19.48 -2.01 3.39
N LYS A 94 -20.24 -0.98 3.79
CA LYS A 94 -20.07 -0.28 5.06
C LYS A 94 -20.39 -1.17 6.26
N GLU A 95 -21.43 -2.00 6.17
CA GLU A 95 -21.85 -2.92 7.22
C GLU A 95 -20.76 -3.96 7.49
N SER A 96 -20.16 -4.50 6.43
CA SER A 96 -19.01 -5.41 6.54
C SER A 96 -17.83 -4.77 7.25
N TYR A 97 -17.54 -3.49 6.97
CA TYR A 97 -16.47 -2.77 7.64
C TYR A 97 -16.76 -2.49 9.11
N LEU A 98 -17.98 -2.05 9.43
CA LEU A 98 -18.43 -1.84 10.81
C LEU A 98 -18.38 -3.13 11.64
N GLU A 99 -18.74 -4.26 11.02
CA GLU A 99 -18.68 -5.55 11.70
C GLU A 99 -17.25 -5.91 12.14
N VAL A 100 -16.26 -5.74 11.26
CA VAL A 100 -14.87 -6.02 11.62
C VAL A 100 -14.31 -5.01 12.62
N CYS A 101 -14.75 -3.73 12.57
CA CYS A 101 -14.40 -2.74 13.59
C CYS A 101 -14.89 -3.18 14.98
N ARG A 102 -16.17 -3.59 15.10
CA ARG A 102 -16.73 -4.12 16.35
C ARG A 102 -15.96 -5.34 16.87
N ARG A 103 -15.58 -6.26 15.99
CA ARG A 103 -14.77 -7.42 16.37
C ARG A 103 -13.39 -7.03 16.92
N VAL A 104 -12.77 -5.97 16.42
CA VAL A 104 -11.54 -5.43 17.03
C VAL A 104 -11.82 -4.88 18.42
N GLU A 105 -12.90 -4.11 18.59
CA GLU A 105 -13.29 -3.51 19.88
C GLU A 105 -13.59 -4.56 20.95
N GLU A 106 -14.18 -5.68 20.55
CA GLU A 106 -14.52 -6.82 21.43
C GLU A 106 -13.32 -7.74 21.70
N SER A 107 -12.23 -7.61 20.93
CA SER A 107 -11.06 -8.47 21.03
C SER A 107 -10.04 -7.91 22.01
N ASN A 108 -9.30 -8.80 22.66
CA ASN A 108 -8.16 -8.41 23.49
C ASN A 108 -6.88 -8.40 22.65
N VAL A 109 -6.66 -7.31 21.93
CA VAL A 109 -5.53 -7.15 21.00
C VAL A 109 -4.52 -6.13 21.54
N ASP A 110 -3.24 -6.36 21.29
CA ASP A 110 -2.16 -5.45 21.68
C ASP A 110 -1.88 -4.40 20.59
N ALA A 111 -2.10 -4.75 19.30
CA ALA A 111 -1.91 -3.81 18.20
C ALA A 111 -2.75 -4.17 16.96
N VAL A 112 -3.02 -3.16 16.12
CA VAL A 112 -3.87 -3.31 14.92
C VAL A 112 -3.20 -2.70 13.69
N LEU A 113 -3.09 -3.47 12.60
CA LEU A 113 -2.75 -2.98 11.27
C LEU A 113 -4.05 -2.73 10.51
N ILE A 114 -4.30 -1.50 10.10
CA ILE A 114 -5.56 -1.09 9.51
C ILE A 114 -5.36 -0.68 8.06
N ALA A 115 -6.08 -1.30 7.13
CA ALA A 115 -6.32 -0.77 5.79
C ALA A 115 -7.63 0.03 5.83
N PRO A 116 -7.58 1.37 5.87
CA PRO A 116 -8.79 2.19 6.00
C PRO A 116 -9.70 2.05 4.78
N ASN A 117 -11.02 2.02 4.99
CA ASN A 117 -11.97 1.97 3.87
C ASN A 117 -13.08 3.04 3.95
N PHE A 118 -13.66 3.25 5.12
CA PHE A 118 -14.67 4.29 5.38
C PHE A 118 -14.10 5.28 6.40
N ARG A 119 -14.01 6.55 6.02
CA ARG A 119 -13.31 7.57 6.81
C ARG A 119 -13.87 7.70 8.22
N ASN A 120 -15.16 7.92 8.37
CA ASN A 120 -15.77 8.18 9.69
C ASN A 120 -15.70 6.95 10.60
N GLU A 121 -15.92 5.77 10.06
CA GLU A 121 -15.87 4.51 10.78
C GLU A 121 -14.43 4.16 11.19
N THR A 122 -13.46 4.46 10.34
CA THR A 122 -12.04 4.30 10.69
C THR A 122 -11.63 5.26 11.80
N LEU A 123 -12.06 6.53 11.75
CA LEU A 123 -11.78 7.50 12.82
C LEU A 123 -12.40 7.05 14.14
N ALA A 124 -13.65 6.59 14.15
CA ALA A 124 -14.29 6.07 15.36
C ALA A 124 -13.51 4.88 15.96
N LEU A 125 -13.05 3.95 15.12
CA LEU A 125 -12.19 2.85 15.58
C LEU A 125 -10.87 3.36 16.14
N THR A 126 -10.20 4.31 15.48
CA THR A 126 -8.92 4.84 15.95
C THR A 126 -9.05 5.62 17.25
N ASP A 127 -10.16 6.35 17.46
CA ASP A 127 -10.47 7.02 18.73
C ASP A 127 -10.63 5.98 19.88
N TYR A 128 -11.32 4.87 19.60
CA TYR A 128 -11.44 3.76 20.56
C TYR A 128 -10.05 3.16 20.89
N LEU A 129 -9.23 2.87 19.88
CA LEU A 129 -7.88 2.29 20.08
C LEU A 129 -6.99 3.23 20.90
N GLN A 130 -7.03 4.52 20.64
CA GLN A 130 -6.30 5.54 21.40
C GLN A 130 -6.75 5.58 22.87
N ALA A 131 -8.07 5.60 23.11
CA ALA A 131 -8.63 5.58 24.47
C ALA A 131 -8.19 4.34 25.25
N LYS A 132 -8.04 3.19 24.58
CA LYS A 132 -7.54 1.92 25.13
C LYS A 132 -6.02 1.80 25.17
N LYS A 133 -5.28 2.75 24.61
CA LYS A 133 -3.82 2.72 24.44
C LYS A 133 -3.36 1.50 23.63
N ILE A 134 -4.15 1.07 22.66
CA ILE A 134 -3.81 0.01 21.71
C ILE A 134 -3.07 0.67 20.54
N ALA A 135 -1.87 0.17 20.23
CA ALA A 135 -1.08 0.67 19.10
C ALA A 135 -1.74 0.32 17.77
N TYR A 136 -1.68 1.21 16.80
CA TYR A 136 -2.15 0.90 15.44
C TYR A 136 -1.32 1.63 14.37
N ALA A 137 -1.26 1.01 13.19
CA ALA A 137 -0.61 1.55 12.01
C ALA A 137 -1.55 1.44 10.80
N PHE A 138 -1.37 2.33 9.84
CA PHE A 138 -2.09 2.25 8.56
C PHE A 138 -1.26 1.58 7.48
N ILE A 139 -1.95 0.86 6.58
CA ILE A 139 -1.38 0.27 5.38
C ILE A 139 -2.20 0.70 4.15
N ASP A 140 -1.51 0.87 3.00
CA ASP A 140 -2.04 1.25 1.69
C ASP A 140 -2.58 2.69 1.62
N PHE A 141 -3.40 3.12 2.57
CA PHE A 141 -3.94 4.47 2.64
C PHE A 141 -3.66 5.12 4.00
N ASN A 142 -3.28 6.41 3.98
CA ASN A 142 -3.02 7.20 5.19
C ASN A 142 -4.20 8.11 5.55
N MET A 143 -4.50 8.19 6.84
CA MET A 143 -5.43 9.16 7.43
C MET A 143 -4.66 10.02 8.43
N GLU A 144 -4.18 11.17 7.97
CA GLU A 144 -3.28 12.05 8.75
C GLU A 144 -3.93 12.55 10.04
N GLU A 145 -5.26 12.70 10.05
CA GLU A 145 -6.05 13.10 11.20
C GLU A 145 -6.13 12.06 12.31
N ALA A 146 -5.79 10.81 12.05
CA ALA A 146 -5.98 9.69 12.98
C ALA A 146 -4.69 9.36 13.76
N ASN A 147 -3.73 10.18 13.91
CA ASN A 147 -2.55 10.03 14.78
C ASN A 147 -2.03 8.58 14.98
N ALA A 148 -1.92 7.81 13.88
CA ALA A 148 -1.42 6.44 13.89
C ALA A 148 0.08 6.42 14.24
N LEU A 149 0.56 5.28 14.77
CA LEU A 149 1.98 5.06 15.05
C LEU A 149 2.83 5.31 13.79
N THR A 150 2.38 4.79 12.65
CA THR A 150 3.01 4.99 11.35
C THR A 150 2.05 4.66 10.22
N TYR A 151 2.45 5.01 9.01
CA TYR A 151 1.81 4.63 7.75
C TYR A 151 2.80 3.90 6.85
N ILE A 152 2.39 2.75 6.34
CA ILE A 152 3.14 1.98 5.37
C ILE A 152 2.39 1.97 4.04
N GLY A 153 2.88 2.72 3.09
CA GLY A 153 2.26 2.83 1.78
C GLY A 153 3.06 3.70 0.82
N GLN A 154 2.46 3.99 -0.31
CA GLN A 154 3.06 4.82 -1.35
C GLN A 154 2.74 6.30 -1.11
N ASP A 155 3.71 7.19 -1.32
CA ASP A 155 3.43 8.61 -1.52
C ASP A 155 2.69 8.79 -2.85
N SER A 156 1.37 8.93 -2.77
CA SER A 156 0.51 8.98 -3.95
C SER A 156 0.77 10.20 -4.82
N TYR A 157 1.06 11.36 -4.21
CA TYR A 157 1.37 12.58 -4.97
C TYR A 157 2.66 12.40 -5.76
N LYS A 158 3.75 11.99 -5.10
CA LYS A 158 5.02 11.74 -5.79
C LYS A 158 4.91 10.65 -6.85
N SER A 159 4.12 9.61 -6.62
CA SER A 159 3.91 8.56 -7.61
C SER A 159 3.21 9.07 -8.87
N GLY A 160 2.23 9.98 -8.70
CA GLY A 160 1.59 10.67 -9.81
C GLY A 160 2.56 11.52 -10.62
N TYR A 161 3.37 12.33 -9.94
CA TYR A 161 4.41 13.15 -10.55
C TYR A 161 5.41 12.30 -11.37
N ILE A 162 5.86 11.18 -10.79
CA ILE A 162 6.76 10.24 -11.48
C ILE A 162 6.07 9.59 -12.67
N ALA A 163 4.77 9.23 -12.56
CA ALA A 163 4.01 8.65 -13.66
C ALA A 163 3.93 9.61 -14.86
N ALA A 164 3.67 10.90 -14.61
CA ALA A 164 3.70 11.92 -15.67
C ALA A 164 5.08 12.00 -16.33
N LYS A 165 6.12 12.13 -15.54
CA LYS A 165 7.50 12.22 -16.02
C LYS A 165 7.92 11.01 -16.86
N ILE A 166 7.46 9.81 -16.53
CA ILE A 166 7.72 8.59 -17.31
C ILE A 166 6.90 8.59 -18.59
N LEU A 167 5.59 8.86 -18.52
CA LEU A 167 4.69 8.84 -19.67
C LEU A 167 5.13 9.85 -20.73
N MET A 168 5.50 11.05 -20.32
CA MET A 168 5.88 12.13 -21.24
C MET A 168 7.20 11.90 -22.00
N ARG A 169 7.92 10.82 -21.71
CA ARG A 169 9.02 10.35 -22.59
C ARG A 169 8.53 9.89 -23.97
N ASN A 170 7.25 9.55 -24.08
CA ASN A 170 6.61 9.15 -25.35
C ASN A 170 5.97 10.35 -26.08
N TYR A 171 5.98 11.54 -25.46
CA TYR A 171 5.47 12.74 -26.09
C TYR A 171 6.45 13.26 -27.13
N GLN A 172 5.93 13.58 -28.32
CA GLN A 172 6.69 14.16 -29.43
C GLN A 172 6.07 15.50 -29.82
N ALA A 173 6.76 16.57 -29.50
CA ALA A 173 6.31 17.92 -29.86
C ALA A 173 6.10 18.02 -31.37
N GLY A 174 4.97 18.61 -31.77
CA GLY A 174 4.61 18.79 -33.21
C GLY A 174 3.75 17.68 -33.81
N GLU A 175 3.60 16.52 -33.17
CA GLU A 175 2.66 15.48 -33.66
C GLU A 175 1.20 15.72 -33.25
N GLY A 176 0.95 16.73 -32.41
CA GLY A 176 -0.40 17.06 -31.92
C GLY A 176 -1.02 15.95 -31.08
N GLN A 177 -0.18 15.21 -30.34
CA GLN A 177 -0.63 14.16 -29.42
C GLN A 177 -1.44 14.76 -28.27
N GLU A 178 -2.48 14.06 -27.89
CA GLU A 178 -3.37 14.43 -26.79
C GLU A 178 -3.25 13.41 -25.66
N LEU A 179 -3.39 13.88 -24.41
CA LEU A 179 -3.31 13.08 -23.20
C LEU A 179 -4.71 12.74 -22.68
N VAL A 180 -4.91 11.49 -22.23
CA VAL A 180 -6.14 11.04 -21.61
C VAL A 180 -5.90 10.63 -20.18
N LEU A 181 -6.67 11.20 -19.26
CA LEU A 181 -6.74 10.81 -17.85
C LEU A 181 -7.95 9.86 -17.69
N PHE A 182 -7.68 8.58 -17.49
CA PHE A 182 -8.74 7.60 -17.23
C PHE A 182 -9.02 7.54 -15.73
N LEU A 183 -10.16 8.10 -15.34
CA LEU A 183 -10.61 8.23 -13.96
C LEU A 183 -11.64 7.15 -13.62
N SER A 184 -11.81 6.85 -12.34
CA SER A 184 -12.86 5.96 -11.87
C SER A 184 -13.81 6.69 -10.93
N ASN A 185 -15.10 6.46 -11.05
CA ASN A 185 -16.09 7.08 -10.16
C ASN A 185 -16.26 6.24 -8.89
N ASN A 186 -15.64 6.66 -7.79
CA ASN A 186 -15.71 6.01 -6.48
C ASN A 186 -15.84 7.03 -5.36
N LYS A 187 -16.83 7.90 -5.45
CA LYS A 187 -17.02 9.03 -4.53
C LYS A 187 -16.82 8.64 -3.05
N ASN A 188 -16.00 9.42 -2.35
CA ASN A 188 -15.74 9.33 -0.91
C ASN A 188 -15.06 8.03 -0.41
N SER A 189 -14.44 7.25 -1.27
CA SER A 189 -13.63 6.10 -0.85
C SER A 189 -12.15 6.48 -0.68
N PRO A 190 -11.36 5.77 0.15
CA PRO A 190 -9.91 5.96 0.23
C PRO A 190 -9.23 5.80 -1.13
N ALA A 191 -9.71 4.89 -1.97
CA ALA A 191 -9.23 4.71 -3.34
C ALA A 191 -9.45 5.96 -4.21
N GLU A 192 -10.53 6.71 -3.98
CA GLU A 192 -10.77 8.00 -4.63
C GLU A 192 -9.77 9.04 -4.19
N ILE A 193 -9.54 9.17 -2.88
CA ILE A 193 -8.58 10.14 -2.33
C ILE A 193 -7.16 9.83 -2.84
N GLN A 194 -6.79 8.55 -2.89
CA GLN A 194 -5.51 8.11 -3.41
C GLN A 194 -5.37 8.46 -4.90
N MET A 195 -6.43 8.22 -5.70
CA MET A 195 -6.48 8.60 -7.11
C MET A 195 -6.35 10.12 -7.29
N GLN A 196 -7.06 10.91 -6.50
CA GLN A 196 -6.99 12.37 -6.55
C GLN A 196 -5.59 12.89 -6.19
N ARG A 197 -4.92 12.30 -5.21
CA ARG A 197 -3.54 12.64 -4.87
C ARG A 197 -2.56 12.29 -6.01
N ARG A 198 -2.74 11.15 -6.67
CA ARG A 198 -1.96 10.77 -7.85
C ARG A 198 -2.21 11.72 -9.02
N LEU A 199 -3.47 12.05 -9.27
CA LEU A 199 -3.86 13.03 -10.28
C LEU A 199 -3.24 14.39 -10.02
N ALA A 200 -3.30 14.90 -8.78
CA ALA A 200 -2.70 16.17 -8.41
C ALA A 200 -1.19 16.19 -8.66
N GLY A 201 -0.46 15.14 -8.28
CA GLY A 201 0.96 15.04 -8.55
C GLY A 201 1.27 14.91 -10.05
N PHE A 202 0.46 14.17 -10.80
CA PHE A 202 0.58 14.03 -12.25
C PHE A 202 0.39 15.37 -12.94
N MET A 203 -0.68 16.09 -12.60
CA MET A 203 -1.00 17.39 -13.17
C MET A 203 0.01 18.47 -12.80
N SER A 204 0.62 18.42 -11.60
CA SER A 204 1.69 19.35 -11.22
C SER A 204 2.83 19.30 -12.24
N PHE A 205 3.31 18.10 -12.61
CA PHE A 205 4.34 17.96 -13.63
C PHE A 205 3.87 18.42 -15.02
N ILE A 206 2.64 18.07 -15.41
CA ILE A 206 2.13 18.44 -16.75
C ILE A 206 1.98 19.95 -16.90
N THR A 207 1.42 20.62 -15.90
CA THR A 207 1.23 22.09 -15.96
C THR A 207 2.53 22.88 -15.89
N GLU A 208 3.56 22.32 -15.24
CA GLU A 208 4.89 22.95 -15.18
C GLU A 208 5.65 22.86 -16.51
N GLU A 209 5.51 21.76 -17.26
CA GLU A 209 6.40 21.44 -18.37
C GLU A 209 5.68 21.41 -19.75
N TYR A 210 4.34 21.34 -19.78
CA TYR A 210 3.55 21.12 -21.01
C TYR A 210 2.27 21.96 -21.06
N GLU A 211 2.37 23.28 -21.03
CA GLU A 211 1.23 24.21 -20.95
C GLU A 211 0.21 24.06 -22.12
N GLU A 212 0.69 23.73 -23.32
CA GLU A 212 -0.16 23.63 -24.53
C GLU A 212 -0.71 22.22 -24.78
N LEU A 213 -0.44 21.24 -23.89
CA LEU A 213 -0.91 19.88 -24.06
C LEU A 213 -2.42 19.78 -23.92
N VAL A 214 -3.09 19.26 -24.93
CA VAL A 214 -4.54 18.99 -24.88
C VAL A 214 -4.78 17.77 -23.99
N ILE A 215 -5.60 17.95 -22.96
CA ILE A 215 -5.88 16.92 -21.95
C ILE A 215 -7.38 16.61 -21.95
N HIS A 216 -7.70 15.32 -21.97
CA HIS A 216 -9.06 14.81 -21.87
C HIS A 216 -9.22 13.98 -20.59
N GLU A 217 -10.44 14.00 -20.04
CA GLU A 217 -10.83 13.12 -18.93
C GLU A 217 -11.89 12.13 -19.41
N VAL A 218 -11.66 10.85 -19.13
CA VAL A 218 -12.62 9.78 -19.39
C VAL A 218 -12.93 9.06 -18.09
N VAL A 219 -14.17 9.11 -17.64
CA VAL A 219 -14.61 8.45 -16.42
C VAL A 219 -15.14 7.05 -16.74
N LEU A 220 -14.49 6.03 -16.17
CA LEU A 220 -14.86 4.63 -16.33
C LEU A 220 -15.58 4.10 -15.09
N ASN A 221 -16.62 3.31 -15.29
CA ASN A 221 -17.39 2.70 -14.21
C ASN A 221 -16.81 1.32 -13.86
N LYS A 222 -16.62 1.03 -12.57
CA LYS A 222 -16.07 -0.25 -12.10
C LYS A 222 -16.94 -1.47 -12.46
N SER A 223 -18.26 -1.28 -12.51
CA SER A 223 -19.25 -2.37 -12.55
C SER A 223 -19.96 -2.52 -13.89
N ASN A 224 -19.69 -1.64 -14.84
CA ASN A 224 -20.40 -1.62 -16.11
C ASN A 224 -19.43 -1.58 -17.29
N GLN A 225 -18.90 -2.74 -17.66
CA GLN A 225 -17.94 -2.87 -18.75
C GLN A 225 -18.54 -2.52 -20.12
N GLU A 226 -19.81 -2.87 -20.37
CA GLU A 226 -20.48 -2.56 -21.64
C GLU A 226 -20.61 -1.04 -21.84
N ASN A 227 -20.97 -0.30 -20.79
CA ASN A 227 -21.02 1.16 -20.86
C ASN A 227 -19.63 1.76 -21.06
N ASN A 228 -18.61 1.21 -20.40
CA ASN A 228 -17.22 1.65 -20.59
C ASN A 228 -16.77 1.48 -22.04
N GLN A 229 -17.12 0.36 -22.68
CA GLN A 229 -16.77 0.11 -24.08
C GLN A 229 -17.41 1.16 -25.01
N LYS A 230 -18.70 1.45 -24.85
CA LYS A 230 -19.39 2.49 -25.62
C LYS A 230 -18.75 3.87 -25.42
N THR A 231 -18.44 4.20 -24.18
CA THR A 231 -17.76 5.47 -23.82
C THR A 231 -16.39 5.58 -24.48
N LEU A 232 -15.60 4.51 -24.48
CA LEU A 232 -14.28 4.48 -25.10
C LEU A 232 -14.35 4.53 -26.62
N ASP A 233 -15.30 3.81 -27.25
CA ASP A 233 -15.52 3.82 -28.69
C ASP A 233 -15.86 5.24 -29.19
N GLU A 234 -16.79 5.92 -28.52
CA GLU A 234 -17.16 7.29 -28.81
C GLU A 234 -16.01 8.26 -28.61
N PHE A 235 -15.32 8.15 -27.45
CA PHE A 235 -14.17 9.00 -27.13
C PHE A 235 -13.08 8.91 -28.20
N PHE A 236 -12.60 7.71 -28.51
CA PHE A 236 -11.51 7.55 -29.49
C PHE A 236 -11.93 7.84 -30.95
N ARG A 237 -13.22 7.80 -31.24
CA ARG A 237 -13.74 8.25 -32.54
C ARG A 237 -13.63 9.77 -32.68
N LEU A 238 -13.90 10.52 -31.60
CA LEU A 238 -13.84 11.99 -31.57
C LEU A 238 -12.40 12.52 -31.41
N HIS A 239 -11.56 11.78 -30.70
CA HIS A 239 -10.19 12.18 -30.33
C HIS A 239 -9.14 11.17 -30.84
N PRO A 240 -8.94 11.06 -32.16
CA PRO A 240 -8.01 10.09 -32.75
C PRO A 240 -6.53 10.40 -32.41
N LYS A 241 -6.23 11.62 -31.96
CA LYS A 241 -4.89 12.04 -31.51
C LYS A 241 -4.60 11.76 -30.05
N ALA A 242 -5.57 11.26 -29.29
CA ALA A 242 -5.43 10.86 -27.89
C ALA A 242 -4.62 9.55 -27.79
N THR A 243 -3.30 9.69 -27.84
CA THR A 243 -2.35 8.57 -27.91
C THR A 243 -1.50 8.37 -26.64
N LEU A 244 -1.62 9.28 -25.67
CA LEU A 244 -1.00 9.15 -24.37
C LEU A 244 -2.07 8.97 -23.30
N GLY A 245 -1.89 8.04 -22.37
CA GLY A 245 -2.90 7.75 -21.36
C GLY A 245 -2.35 7.32 -20.02
N VAL A 246 -3.08 7.66 -18.97
CA VAL A 246 -2.79 7.24 -17.60
C VAL A 246 -4.03 6.69 -16.91
N VAL A 247 -3.88 5.55 -16.24
CA VAL A 247 -4.88 4.95 -15.35
C VAL A 247 -4.34 4.96 -13.93
N PHE A 248 -4.97 5.71 -13.02
CA PHE A 248 -4.45 5.95 -11.66
C PHE A 248 -4.74 4.84 -10.64
N ASN A 249 -5.18 3.67 -11.11
CA ASN A 249 -5.49 2.52 -10.28
C ASN A 249 -4.95 1.21 -10.91
N SER A 250 -5.15 0.09 -10.23
CA SER A 250 -4.66 -1.24 -10.63
C SER A 250 -5.34 -1.85 -11.87
N ARG A 251 -6.29 -1.16 -12.53
CA ARG A 251 -7.15 -1.72 -13.58
C ARG A 251 -6.76 -1.31 -14.99
N VAL A 252 -5.53 -0.93 -15.23
CA VAL A 252 -5.07 -0.59 -16.57
C VAL A 252 -5.26 -1.75 -17.56
N TYR A 253 -5.33 -2.99 -17.06
CA TYR A 253 -5.62 -4.17 -17.88
C TYR A 253 -6.96 -4.06 -18.62
N GLN A 254 -7.99 -3.51 -17.99
CA GLN A 254 -9.30 -3.35 -18.64
C GLN A 254 -9.22 -2.43 -19.88
N LEU A 255 -8.46 -1.36 -19.78
CA LEU A 255 -8.23 -0.47 -20.92
C LEU A 255 -7.33 -1.13 -21.97
N GLY A 256 -6.26 -1.82 -21.57
CA GLY A 256 -5.37 -2.51 -22.48
C GLY A 256 -6.08 -3.63 -23.29
N GLU A 257 -6.94 -4.41 -22.62
CA GLU A 257 -7.78 -5.43 -23.28
C GLU A 257 -8.77 -4.80 -24.28
N TYR A 258 -9.40 -3.68 -23.91
CA TYR A 258 -10.26 -2.92 -24.81
C TYR A 258 -9.48 -2.44 -26.04
N LEU A 259 -8.33 -1.79 -25.86
CA LEU A 259 -7.51 -1.29 -26.97
C LEU A 259 -7.11 -2.41 -27.92
N ARG A 260 -6.68 -3.55 -27.39
CA ARG A 260 -6.34 -4.74 -28.18
C ARG A 260 -7.54 -5.26 -28.97
N SER A 261 -8.70 -5.38 -28.34
CA SER A 261 -9.92 -5.89 -29.00
C SER A 261 -10.44 -4.94 -30.08
N ALA A 262 -10.28 -3.63 -29.89
CA ALA A 262 -10.64 -2.58 -30.84
C ALA A 262 -9.61 -2.37 -31.96
N GLY A 263 -8.50 -3.13 -31.96
CA GLY A 263 -7.39 -2.94 -32.92
C GLY A 263 -6.71 -1.58 -32.81
N ARG A 264 -6.72 -0.98 -31.62
CA ARG A 264 -6.13 0.33 -31.31
C ARG A 264 -4.85 0.18 -30.51
N SER A 265 -3.96 1.14 -30.67
CA SER A 265 -2.75 1.23 -29.83
C SER A 265 -2.56 2.67 -29.37
N MET A 266 -1.96 2.82 -28.18
CA MET A 266 -1.48 4.10 -27.69
C MET A 266 0.04 4.19 -27.88
N LYS A 267 0.58 5.40 -27.98
CA LYS A 267 2.05 5.62 -28.01
C LYS A 267 2.65 5.57 -26.60
N GLY A 268 1.83 5.83 -25.58
CA GLY A 268 2.20 5.69 -24.17
C GLY A 268 0.97 5.42 -23.32
N LEU A 269 0.98 4.34 -22.58
CA LEU A 269 -0.04 4.02 -21.59
C LEU A 269 0.65 3.57 -20.29
N ILE A 270 0.33 4.28 -19.20
CA ILE A 270 0.86 3.98 -17.86
C ILE A 270 -0.27 3.63 -16.90
N GLY A 271 -0.02 2.64 -16.06
CA GLY A 271 -0.95 2.22 -15.00
C GLY A 271 -0.23 1.89 -13.71
N TYR A 272 -0.99 1.35 -12.76
CA TYR A 272 -0.50 0.97 -11.45
C TYR A 272 -0.65 -0.53 -11.22
N ASP A 273 0.22 -1.05 -10.35
CA ASP A 273 0.27 -2.40 -9.85
C ASP A 273 0.71 -3.49 -10.84
N LEU A 274 1.49 -4.42 -10.32
CA LEU A 274 2.04 -5.54 -11.06
C LEU A 274 1.11 -6.76 -10.99
N LEU A 275 -0.21 -6.54 -11.18
CA LEU A 275 -1.15 -7.64 -11.32
C LEU A 275 -0.81 -8.48 -12.54
N LYS A 276 -1.09 -9.78 -12.50
CA LYS A 276 -0.76 -10.71 -13.60
C LYS A 276 -1.26 -10.19 -14.95
N ALA A 277 -2.53 -9.75 -15.03
CA ALA A 277 -3.10 -9.19 -16.25
C ALA A 277 -2.37 -7.92 -16.74
N ASN A 278 -2.00 -7.02 -15.82
CA ASN A 278 -1.24 -5.82 -16.17
C ASN A 278 0.15 -6.15 -16.73
N VAL A 279 0.84 -7.13 -16.10
CA VAL A 279 2.17 -7.58 -16.53
C VAL A 279 2.12 -8.29 -17.89
N GLU A 280 1.07 -9.05 -18.18
CA GLU A 280 0.87 -9.67 -19.48
C GLU A 280 0.71 -8.62 -20.59
N LEU A 281 -0.06 -7.56 -20.34
CA LEU A 281 -0.23 -6.44 -21.27
C LEU A 281 1.03 -5.57 -21.40
N LEU A 282 1.82 -5.44 -20.33
CA LEU A 282 3.14 -4.79 -20.41
C LEU A 282 4.08 -5.58 -21.31
N LYS A 283 4.11 -6.91 -21.19
CA LYS A 283 4.96 -7.80 -22.01
C LYS A 283 4.55 -7.80 -23.49
N SER A 284 3.28 -7.67 -23.80
CA SER A 284 2.77 -7.59 -25.18
C SER A 284 2.87 -6.19 -25.78
N GLY A 285 3.16 -5.15 -24.99
CA GLY A 285 3.29 -3.78 -25.45
C GLY A 285 1.98 -2.98 -25.51
N ASP A 286 0.86 -3.56 -25.07
CA ASP A 286 -0.42 -2.83 -24.98
C ASP A 286 -0.45 -1.82 -23.82
N VAL A 287 0.31 -2.09 -22.77
CA VAL A 287 0.63 -1.17 -21.67
C VAL A 287 2.13 -0.91 -21.70
N HIS A 288 2.56 0.33 -21.59
CA HIS A 288 3.95 0.71 -21.74
C HIS A 288 4.71 0.79 -20.41
N TYR A 289 4.01 1.19 -19.34
CA TYR A 289 4.62 1.37 -18.03
C TYR A 289 3.67 0.95 -16.91
N LEU A 290 4.24 0.43 -15.83
CA LEU A 290 3.52 0.11 -14.59
C LEU A 290 4.27 0.65 -13.38
N ILE A 291 3.56 1.33 -12.50
CA ILE A 291 4.06 1.77 -11.19
C ILE A 291 3.74 0.69 -10.15
N GLY A 292 4.74 -0.03 -9.68
CA GLY A 292 4.59 -1.04 -8.64
C GLY A 292 4.62 -0.46 -7.23
N GLN A 293 3.72 -0.88 -6.35
CA GLN A 293 3.62 -0.40 -4.96
C GLN A 293 4.27 -1.34 -3.94
N ARG A 294 4.81 -2.48 -4.35
CA ARG A 294 5.41 -3.52 -3.50
C ARG A 294 4.48 -4.00 -2.36
N PRO A 295 3.26 -4.46 -2.67
CA PRO A 295 2.24 -4.79 -1.66
C PRO A 295 2.72 -5.82 -0.61
N GLY A 296 3.48 -6.83 -1.01
CA GLY A 296 4.05 -7.79 -0.07
C GLY A 296 5.04 -7.16 0.92
N LEU A 297 5.82 -6.15 0.49
CA LEU A 297 6.70 -5.41 1.40
C LEU A 297 5.89 -4.54 2.36
N GLN A 298 4.82 -3.91 1.88
CA GLN A 298 3.92 -3.14 2.74
C GLN A 298 3.32 -3.99 3.85
N GLY A 299 2.76 -5.17 3.51
CA GLY A 299 2.22 -6.11 4.48
C GLY A 299 3.25 -6.58 5.52
N TYR A 300 4.45 -6.91 5.06
CA TYR A 300 5.55 -7.31 5.92
C TYR A 300 5.97 -6.19 6.89
N CYS A 301 6.26 -4.99 6.36
CA CYS A 301 6.67 -3.84 7.16
C CYS A 301 5.54 -3.35 8.08
N GLY A 302 4.28 -3.46 7.65
CA GLY A 302 3.12 -3.09 8.45
C GLY A 302 3.04 -3.86 9.76
N VAL A 303 3.19 -5.19 9.69
CA VAL A 303 3.21 -6.03 10.90
C VAL A 303 4.47 -5.81 11.74
N LYS A 304 5.64 -5.64 11.10
CA LYS A 304 6.90 -5.39 11.83
C LYS A 304 6.84 -4.07 12.59
N ALA A 305 6.27 -3.02 12.03
CA ALA A 305 6.13 -1.71 12.67
C ALA A 305 5.26 -1.73 13.94
N LEU A 306 4.40 -2.74 14.13
CA LEU A 306 3.64 -2.91 15.38
C LEU A 306 4.49 -3.49 16.52
N CYS A 307 5.72 -3.95 16.25
CA CYS A 307 6.64 -4.51 17.25
C CYS A 307 7.57 -3.46 17.86
N ASP A 308 7.71 -2.30 17.20
CA ASP A 308 8.60 -1.20 17.61
C ASP A 308 7.88 -0.27 18.59
#